data_0dda85db20894028c808fc5af16a36d4
#
_entry.id   0dda85db20894028c808fc5af16a36d4
#
_cell.length_a   1.000
_cell.length_b   1.000
_cell.length_c   1.000
_cell.angle_alpha   90.00
_cell.angle_beta   90.00
_cell.angle_gamma   90.00
#
_symmetry.space_group_name_H-M   'P 1'
#
loop_
_entity.id
_entity.type
_entity.pdbx_description
1 polymer ?
#
loop_
_entity_poly.entity_id
_entity_poly.type
_entity_poly.pdbx_seq_one_letter_code
_entity_poly.pdbx_strand_id
1 'polypeptide(L)'
;EADARRRTEEASQQRESGDALDSIVVTGSRIPRAVTAEASPAMSPSSEGDSAAVGQGVSIQLQAWAPDSPYARRLREAKAEELYPLYLDERDSHAESTAFYLDVADLLLHKGRRPEALRVLSNLAELDLENRHVLRVLGYRLMQAKDYARAAEVFRDVLRLADEEPQSHRDLGLALAAAGQRQEGIERLYEVAARPWDGRFSEVELVALNELNAIIATSPQPLDTGFIEGRLLRNMPLDLRVVLAWDSDNSDMDLWVTDPNGERCYYGNRNTYQGGLISDDFTGGYGPEEFVLRDAKPGKYKVEANFFGDRQQIVTGATTLSMLFSTGWGTRHQQDQSVTLRLSGQSETVFVGEFEVK
;
A
#
# COMPACT_ATOMS: atom_id res chain seq x y z
N GLU A 1 4.08 15.17 33.61
CA GLU A 1 3.00 16.11 33.21
C GLU A 1 3.55 17.41 32.61
N ALA A 2 4.67 17.97 33.08
CA ALA A 2 5.28 19.18 32.49
C ALA A 2 5.92 18.94 31.14
N ASP A 3 6.53 17.75 30.89
CA ASP A 3 7.13 17.36 29.62
C ASP A 3 6.10 17.05 28.54
N ALA A 4 4.95 16.48 28.92
CA ALA A 4 3.86 16.21 27.98
C ALA A 4 3.20 17.51 27.47
N ARG A 5 3.10 18.53 28.30
CA ARG A 5 2.55 19.84 27.90
C ARG A 5 3.49 20.61 26.97
N ARG A 6 4.80 20.56 27.20
CA ARG A 6 5.79 21.16 26.30
C ARG A 6 5.75 20.56 24.89
N ARG A 7 5.62 19.24 24.78
CA ARG A 7 5.53 18.54 23.48
C ARG A 7 4.26 18.90 22.71
N THR A 8 3.16 19.19 23.41
CA THR A 8 1.89 19.59 22.77
C THR A 8 1.94 21.04 22.27
N GLU A 9 2.69 21.92 22.91
CA GLU A 9 2.85 23.33 22.50
C GLU A 9 3.84 23.48 21.32
N GLU A 10 4.92 22.71 21.29
CA GLU A 10 5.86 22.68 20.15
C GLU A 10 5.21 22.11 18.87
N ALA A 11 4.36 21.09 19.02
CA ALA A 11 3.59 20.54 17.88
C ALA A 11 2.53 21.50 17.32
N SER A 12 2.06 22.45 18.14
CA SER A 12 1.09 23.45 17.71
C SER A 12 1.72 24.63 16.94
N GLN A 13 2.96 24.98 17.23
CA GLN A 13 3.67 26.07 16.56
C GLN A 13 4.22 25.72 15.16
N GLN A 14 4.43 24.44 14.86
CA GLN A 14 4.83 23.99 13.52
C GLN A 14 3.69 23.92 12.49
N ARG A 15 2.44 24.14 12.91
CA ARG A 15 1.27 24.11 12.02
C ARG A 15 1.02 25.38 11.20
N GLU A 16 1.76 26.44 11.41
CA GLU A 16 1.51 27.74 10.72
C GLU A 16 2.42 28.03 9.50
N SER A 17 3.30 27.12 9.10
CA SER A 17 4.16 27.31 7.93
C SER A 17 4.01 26.23 6.85
N GLY A 18 2.81 25.74 6.61
CA GLY A 18 2.52 24.78 5.56
C GLY A 18 2.02 25.46 4.29
N ASP A 19 2.91 25.59 3.34
CA ASP A 19 2.58 26.00 1.98
C ASP A 19 1.63 25.02 1.30
N ALA A 20 0.72 25.53 0.47
CA ALA A 20 -0.32 24.79 -0.20
C ALA A 20 0.27 23.67 -1.08
N LEU A 21 -0.04 22.41 -0.75
CA LEU A 21 0.31 21.24 -1.53
C LEU A 21 -0.82 20.94 -2.52
N ASP A 22 -0.47 20.89 -3.80
CA ASP A 22 -1.40 20.51 -4.87
C ASP A 22 -1.91 19.07 -4.66
N SER A 23 -3.19 18.94 -4.36
CA SER A 23 -3.86 17.63 -4.28
C SER A 23 -4.24 17.15 -5.68
N ILE A 24 -3.74 15.98 -6.09
CA ILE A 24 -4.16 15.35 -7.34
C ILE A 24 -5.43 14.56 -7.10
N VAL A 25 -6.54 15.04 -7.64
CA VAL A 25 -7.82 14.33 -7.65
C VAL A 25 -7.82 13.33 -8.82
N VAL A 26 -7.76 12.04 -8.54
CA VAL A 26 -7.92 10.99 -9.56
C VAL A 26 -9.40 10.62 -9.64
N THR A 27 -10.13 11.21 -10.58
CA THR A 27 -11.49 10.78 -10.90
C THR A 27 -11.46 9.52 -11.74
N GLY A 28 -12.07 8.44 -11.24
CA GLY A 28 -12.18 7.16 -11.95
C GLY A 28 -12.91 7.32 -13.28
N SER A 29 -12.33 6.79 -14.35
CA SER A 29 -12.89 6.78 -15.69
C SER A 29 -14.21 6.03 -15.74
N ARG A 30 -15.28 6.68 -16.21
CA ARG A 30 -16.56 6.05 -16.54
C ARG A 30 -16.39 5.14 -17.76
N ILE A 31 -16.66 3.85 -17.63
CA ILE A 31 -16.87 2.95 -18.77
C ILE A 31 -18.32 3.12 -19.25
N PRO A 32 -18.58 3.33 -20.56
CA PRO A 32 -19.94 3.46 -21.07
C PRO A 32 -20.71 2.14 -20.95
N ARG A 33 -21.93 2.23 -20.48
CA ARG A 33 -22.87 1.13 -20.35
C ARG A 33 -23.42 0.78 -21.74
N ALA A 34 -23.16 -0.42 -22.25
CA ALA A 34 -23.85 -0.96 -23.40
C ALA A 34 -25.25 -1.42 -22.98
N VAL A 35 -26.26 -0.90 -23.69
CA VAL A 35 -27.67 -1.29 -23.58
C VAL A 35 -27.91 -2.45 -24.50
N THR A 36 -28.43 -3.58 -24.00
CA THR A 36 -29.28 -4.50 -24.81
C THR A 36 -30.23 -5.31 -23.94
N ALA A 37 -31.50 -5.08 -24.24
CA ALA A 37 -32.62 -5.98 -24.50
C ALA A 37 -33.06 -7.05 -23.48
N GLU A 38 -34.31 -6.87 -23.14
CA GLU A 38 -35.40 -7.67 -22.54
C GLU A 38 -35.34 -9.19 -22.69
N ALA A 39 -35.66 -9.87 -21.59
CA ALA A 39 -36.60 -11.01 -21.51
C ALA A 39 -37.00 -11.29 -20.05
N SER A 40 -38.27 -11.32 -19.80
CA SER A 40 -38.95 -11.69 -18.53
C SER A 40 -39.31 -13.18 -18.51
N PRO A 41 -39.96 -13.74 -17.47
CA PRO A 41 -39.51 -13.92 -16.08
C PRO A 41 -39.53 -15.40 -15.67
N ALA A 42 -38.77 -15.77 -14.63
CA ALA A 42 -39.06 -17.00 -13.88
C ALA A 42 -38.71 -16.79 -12.40
N MET A 43 -39.55 -17.36 -11.57
CA MET A 43 -39.76 -17.18 -10.14
C MET A 43 -38.53 -17.44 -9.26
N SER A 44 -38.52 -16.72 -8.14
CA SER A 44 -37.62 -16.72 -7.00
C SER A 44 -37.37 -18.07 -6.33
N PRO A 45 -36.29 -18.19 -5.57
CA PRO A 45 -36.43 -18.23 -4.12
C PRO A 45 -35.62 -17.14 -3.40
N SER A 46 -36.22 -16.70 -2.31
CA SER A 46 -35.69 -15.77 -1.31
C SER A 46 -34.31 -16.17 -0.80
N SER A 47 -33.34 -15.30 -0.95
CA SER A 47 -32.11 -15.33 -0.19
C SER A 47 -31.88 -13.96 0.44
N GLU A 48 -31.60 -14.02 1.71
CA GLU A 48 -31.38 -12.94 2.64
C GLU A 48 -30.22 -12.01 2.22
N GLY A 49 -30.47 -10.71 2.38
CA GLY A 49 -29.47 -9.73 2.77
C GLY A 49 -28.33 -9.47 1.80
N ASP A 50 -28.65 -8.94 0.63
CA ASP A 50 -27.68 -8.23 -0.20
C ASP A 50 -27.40 -6.88 0.46
N SER A 51 -26.31 -6.78 1.22
CA SER A 51 -25.81 -5.49 1.70
C SER A 51 -25.29 -4.72 0.46
N ALA A 52 -26.10 -3.77 0.04
CA ALA A 52 -25.96 -3.02 -1.18
C ALA A 52 -24.66 -2.22 -1.24
N ALA A 53 -23.94 -2.44 -2.32
CA ALA A 53 -23.19 -1.46 -3.11
C ALA A 53 -22.78 -0.12 -2.44
N VAL A 54 -21.74 -0.11 -1.62
CA VAL A 54 -21.08 1.12 -1.17
C VAL A 54 -20.00 1.59 -2.16
N GLY A 55 -19.60 0.79 -3.15
CA GLY A 55 -18.54 1.13 -4.10
C GLY A 55 -18.75 2.34 -5.02
N GLN A 56 -19.91 3.00 -5.02
CA GLN A 56 -20.20 4.12 -5.94
C GLN A 56 -20.01 5.51 -5.34
N GLY A 57 -19.75 5.64 -4.05
CA GLY A 57 -19.64 6.93 -3.34
C GLY A 57 -18.32 7.22 -2.65
N VAL A 58 -17.32 6.34 -2.79
CA VAL A 58 -16.02 6.53 -2.13
C VAL A 58 -14.97 6.99 -3.14
N SER A 59 -14.25 8.06 -2.81
CA SER A 59 -13.06 8.51 -3.55
C SER A 59 -11.82 8.44 -2.66
N ILE A 60 -10.66 8.19 -3.27
CA ILE A 60 -9.35 8.17 -2.63
C ILE A 60 -8.57 9.37 -3.15
N GLN A 61 -8.02 10.17 -2.24
CA GLN A 61 -7.11 11.26 -2.55
C GLN A 61 -5.76 10.95 -1.90
N LEU A 62 -4.70 10.86 -2.71
CA LEU A 62 -3.35 10.58 -2.25
C LEU A 62 -2.47 11.82 -2.37
N GLN A 63 -1.60 12.02 -1.39
CA GLN A 63 -0.56 13.03 -1.45
C GLN A 63 0.64 12.47 -2.23
N ALA A 64 1.06 13.20 -3.26
CA ALA A 64 2.26 12.82 -4.01
C ALA A 64 3.51 13.06 -3.16
N TRP A 65 4.45 12.12 -3.21
CA TRP A 65 5.78 12.30 -2.65
C TRP A 65 6.53 13.40 -3.42
N ALA A 66 7.11 14.35 -2.70
CA ALA A 66 7.83 15.49 -3.28
C ALA A 66 9.25 15.63 -2.70
N PRO A 67 10.22 14.85 -3.20
CA PRO A 67 11.61 14.93 -2.74
C PRO A 67 12.19 16.33 -3.00
N ASP A 68 12.95 16.87 -2.04
CA ASP A 68 13.49 18.25 -2.09
C ASP A 68 15.00 18.31 -2.43
N SER A 69 15.54 17.31 -3.11
CA SER A 69 16.91 17.35 -3.62
C SER A 69 17.04 18.27 -4.84
N PRO A 70 18.23 18.83 -5.12
CA PRO A 70 18.43 19.71 -6.29
C PRO A 70 18.04 19.07 -7.61
N TYR A 71 18.35 17.79 -7.85
CA TYR A 71 17.94 17.07 -9.04
C TYR A 71 16.43 16.87 -9.10
N ALA A 72 15.79 16.57 -7.96
CA ALA A 72 14.35 16.32 -7.91
C ALA A 72 13.55 17.59 -8.22
N ARG A 73 14.00 18.76 -7.77
CA ARG A 73 13.40 20.06 -8.15
C ARG A 73 13.46 20.28 -9.66
N ARG A 74 14.64 20.10 -10.28
CA ARG A 74 14.83 20.23 -11.73
C ARG A 74 13.93 19.29 -12.52
N LEU A 75 13.87 18.01 -12.12
CA LEU A 75 13.03 17.01 -12.76
C LEU A 75 11.54 17.30 -12.61
N ARG A 76 11.10 17.82 -11.47
CA ARG A 76 9.71 18.18 -11.22
C ARG A 76 9.20 19.32 -12.12
N GLU A 77 10.04 20.32 -12.32
CA GLU A 77 9.75 21.48 -13.17
C GLU A 77 9.78 21.15 -14.66
N ALA A 78 10.46 20.06 -15.04
CA ALA A 78 10.59 19.64 -16.42
C ALA A 78 9.27 19.13 -17.02
N LYS A 79 9.13 19.30 -18.33
CA LYS A 79 8.02 18.68 -19.07
C LYS A 79 8.22 17.18 -19.18
N ALA A 80 7.11 16.45 -19.43
CA ALA A 80 7.13 15.00 -19.48
C ALA A 80 8.16 14.43 -20.48
N GLU A 81 8.30 15.06 -21.64
CA GLU A 81 9.26 14.69 -22.69
C GLU A 81 10.72 14.98 -22.34
N GLU A 82 10.98 15.92 -21.42
CA GLU A 82 12.30 16.35 -21.01
C GLU A 82 12.87 15.52 -19.84
N LEU A 83 12.00 14.81 -19.11
CA LEU A 83 12.38 14.08 -17.90
C LEU A 83 13.42 13.01 -18.15
N TYR A 84 13.24 12.18 -19.17
CA TYR A 84 14.16 11.09 -19.44
C TYR A 84 15.54 11.57 -19.94
N PRO A 85 15.64 12.58 -20.84
CA PRO A 85 16.90 13.25 -21.13
C PRO A 85 17.61 13.82 -19.89
N LEU A 86 16.88 14.55 -19.02
CA LEU A 86 17.45 15.09 -17.78
C LEU A 86 17.92 13.98 -16.82
N TYR A 87 17.17 12.89 -16.73
CA TYR A 87 17.62 11.71 -15.99
C TYR A 87 18.98 11.20 -16.50
N LEU A 88 19.15 11.09 -17.83
CA LEU A 88 20.41 10.63 -18.42
C LEU A 88 21.57 11.58 -18.10
N ASP A 89 21.34 12.89 -18.08
CA ASP A 89 22.36 13.89 -17.73
C ASP A 89 22.79 13.82 -16.25
N GLU A 90 21.83 13.52 -15.35
CA GLU A 90 22.10 13.42 -13.89
C GLU A 90 22.64 12.05 -13.46
N ARG A 91 22.35 10.99 -14.24
CA ARG A 91 22.57 9.60 -13.85
C ARG A 91 24.01 9.31 -13.40
N ASP A 92 25.02 9.80 -14.14
CA ASP A 92 26.42 9.49 -13.86
C ASP A 92 26.87 10.08 -12.52
N SER A 93 26.27 11.20 -12.09
CA SER A 93 26.53 11.82 -10.78
C SER A 93 25.84 11.11 -9.63
N HIS A 94 24.84 10.25 -9.92
CA HIS A 94 23.99 9.58 -8.94
C HIS A 94 23.92 8.06 -9.16
N ALA A 95 24.91 7.48 -9.85
CA ALA A 95 24.87 6.08 -10.30
C ALA A 95 24.66 5.06 -9.16
N GLU A 96 25.15 5.33 -7.96
CA GLU A 96 25.00 4.46 -6.78
C GLU A 96 23.83 4.85 -5.87
N SER A 97 23.01 5.82 -6.27
CA SER A 97 21.94 6.35 -5.43
C SER A 97 20.61 5.66 -5.70
N THR A 98 20.23 4.70 -4.87
CA THR A 98 18.89 4.09 -4.87
C THR A 98 17.78 5.16 -4.84
N ALA A 99 17.97 6.20 -4.01
CA ALA A 99 17.08 7.34 -3.90
C ALA A 99 16.80 8.03 -5.23
N PHE A 100 17.85 8.29 -5.99
CA PHE A 100 17.75 8.96 -7.28
C PHE A 100 16.88 8.18 -8.27
N TYR A 101 17.13 6.87 -8.42
CA TYR A 101 16.34 6.04 -9.33
C TYR A 101 14.88 5.96 -8.92
N LEU A 102 14.59 5.87 -7.61
CA LEU A 102 13.22 5.82 -7.10
C LEU A 102 12.48 7.14 -7.35
N ASP A 103 13.10 8.27 -7.06
CA ASP A 103 12.52 9.61 -7.25
C ASP A 103 12.21 9.88 -8.72
N VAL A 104 13.18 9.56 -9.61
CA VAL A 104 12.99 9.71 -11.06
C VAL A 104 11.89 8.81 -11.60
N ALA A 105 11.86 7.55 -11.18
CA ALA A 105 10.82 6.61 -11.61
C ALA A 105 9.42 7.07 -11.17
N ASP A 106 9.30 7.59 -9.95
CA ASP A 106 8.05 8.11 -9.43
C ASP A 106 7.55 9.32 -10.24
N LEU A 107 8.41 10.30 -10.50
CA LEU A 107 8.09 11.44 -11.34
C LEU A 107 7.68 11.02 -12.76
N LEU A 108 8.35 10.05 -13.35
CA LEU A 108 8.00 9.50 -14.67
C LEU A 108 6.62 8.81 -14.64
N LEU A 109 6.31 8.03 -13.60
CA LEU A 109 4.99 7.41 -13.43
C LEU A 109 3.89 8.46 -13.28
N HIS A 110 4.10 9.49 -12.47
CA HIS A 110 3.14 10.59 -12.30
C HIS A 110 2.85 11.34 -13.61
N LYS A 111 3.88 11.50 -14.46
CA LYS A 111 3.72 12.14 -15.77
C LYS A 111 3.32 11.16 -16.90
N GLY A 112 2.89 9.93 -16.54
CA GLY A 112 2.40 8.94 -17.49
C GLY A 112 3.47 8.28 -18.36
N ARG A 113 4.76 8.46 -18.03
CA ARG A 113 5.94 7.93 -18.77
C ARG A 113 6.35 6.55 -18.24
N ARG A 114 5.38 5.64 -18.15
CA ARG A 114 5.60 4.28 -17.60
C ARG A 114 6.75 3.50 -18.26
N PRO A 115 6.93 3.50 -19.58
CA PRO A 115 8.04 2.76 -20.19
C PRO A 115 9.42 3.24 -19.75
N GLU A 116 9.59 4.55 -19.61
CA GLU A 116 10.82 5.15 -19.12
C GLU A 116 11.02 4.91 -17.62
N ALA A 117 9.95 4.99 -16.82
CA ALA A 117 10.00 4.64 -15.41
C ALA A 117 10.50 3.21 -15.18
N LEU A 118 10.00 2.25 -15.95
CA LEU A 118 10.45 0.85 -15.86
C LEU A 118 11.93 0.69 -16.25
N ARG A 119 12.44 1.47 -17.23
CA ARG A 119 13.87 1.48 -17.55
C ARG A 119 14.71 2.06 -16.42
N VAL A 120 14.23 3.11 -15.75
CA VAL A 120 14.93 3.69 -14.59
C VAL A 120 14.95 2.70 -13.44
N LEU A 121 13.83 2.04 -13.15
CA LEU A 121 13.73 1.04 -12.10
C LEU A 121 14.63 -0.18 -12.33
N SER A 122 14.92 -0.56 -13.60
CA SER A 122 15.81 -1.69 -13.87
C SER A 122 17.24 -1.47 -13.35
N ASN A 123 17.68 -0.21 -13.21
CA ASN A 123 19.00 0.07 -12.63
C ASN A 123 19.10 -0.32 -11.15
N LEU A 124 17.96 -0.33 -10.41
CA LEU A 124 17.96 -0.81 -9.02
C LEU A 124 18.31 -2.29 -8.93
N ALA A 125 17.88 -3.09 -9.90
CA ALA A 125 18.25 -4.50 -9.96
C ALA A 125 19.74 -4.72 -10.24
N GLU A 126 20.40 -3.74 -10.87
CA GLU A 126 21.83 -3.81 -11.22
C GLU A 126 22.74 -3.33 -10.09
N LEU A 127 22.20 -2.52 -9.16
CA LEU A 127 23.01 -1.96 -8.07
C LEU A 127 23.45 -2.99 -7.04
N ASP A 128 22.53 -3.86 -6.60
CA ASP A 128 22.83 -4.87 -5.59
C ASP A 128 21.79 -6.01 -5.63
N LEU A 129 22.11 -7.04 -6.40
CA LEU A 129 21.24 -8.20 -6.63
C LEU A 129 21.03 -9.09 -5.41
N GLU A 130 21.83 -8.96 -4.36
CA GLU A 130 21.73 -9.74 -3.13
C GLU A 130 21.14 -8.93 -1.97
N ASN A 131 20.79 -7.68 -2.19
CA ASN A 131 20.21 -6.82 -1.17
C ASN A 131 18.68 -6.94 -1.18
N ARG A 132 18.16 -7.75 -0.25
CA ARG A 132 16.71 -7.97 -0.12
C ARG A 132 15.89 -6.68 0.07
N HIS A 133 16.46 -5.65 0.72
CA HIS A 133 15.79 -4.36 0.93
C HIS A 133 15.62 -3.61 -0.40
N VAL A 134 16.68 -3.50 -1.20
CA VAL A 134 16.63 -2.87 -2.52
C VAL A 134 15.67 -3.61 -3.46
N LEU A 135 15.74 -4.94 -3.47
CA LEU A 135 14.83 -5.77 -4.27
C LEU A 135 13.38 -5.62 -3.82
N ARG A 136 13.10 -5.56 -2.51
CA ARG A 136 11.74 -5.36 -1.98
C ARG A 136 11.17 -4.02 -2.44
N VAL A 137 11.94 -2.94 -2.33
CA VAL A 137 11.54 -1.61 -2.86
C VAL A 137 11.28 -1.65 -4.36
N LEU A 138 12.15 -2.31 -5.12
CA LEU A 138 11.94 -2.51 -6.56
C LEU A 138 10.61 -3.25 -6.83
N GLY A 139 10.34 -4.31 -6.09
CA GLY A 139 9.08 -5.05 -6.18
C GLY A 139 7.86 -4.16 -5.93
N TYR A 140 7.86 -3.35 -4.86
CA TYR A 140 6.79 -2.40 -4.56
C TYR A 140 6.59 -1.36 -5.67
N ARG A 141 7.67 -0.83 -6.25
CA ARG A 141 7.58 0.10 -7.37
C ARG A 141 7.06 -0.55 -8.65
N LEU A 142 7.41 -1.79 -8.92
CA LEU A 142 6.85 -2.56 -10.03
C LEU A 142 5.35 -2.84 -9.83
N MET A 143 4.92 -3.14 -8.60
CA MET A 143 3.49 -3.27 -8.25
C MET A 143 2.75 -1.95 -8.50
N GLN A 144 3.28 -0.82 -8.05
CA GLN A 144 2.73 0.51 -8.29
C GLN A 144 2.67 0.83 -9.79
N ALA A 145 3.70 0.47 -10.56
CA ALA A 145 3.73 0.61 -12.01
C ALA A 145 2.82 -0.39 -12.74
N LYS A 146 2.14 -1.29 -12.02
CA LYS A 146 1.30 -2.38 -12.56
C LYS A 146 2.08 -3.35 -13.47
N ASP A 147 3.37 -3.52 -13.21
CA ASP A 147 4.20 -4.55 -13.83
C ASP A 147 4.29 -5.78 -12.93
N TYR A 148 3.14 -6.41 -12.72
CA TYR A 148 2.95 -7.48 -11.74
C TYR A 148 3.80 -8.72 -12.04
N ALA A 149 4.03 -9.02 -13.32
CA ALA A 149 4.83 -10.18 -13.71
C ALA A 149 6.29 -10.01 -13.25
N ARG A 150 6.91 -8.84 -13.53
CA ARG A 150 8.27 -8.55 -13.05
C ARG A 150 8.33 -8.38 -11.55
N ALA A 151 7.29 -7.80 -10.93
CA ALA A 151 7.20 -7.74 -9.47
C ALA A 151 7.27 -9.14 -8.84
N ALA A 152 6.52 -10.11 -9.38
CA ALA A 152 6.55 -11.49 -8.91
C ALA A 152 7.93 -12.15 -9.08
N GLU A 153 8.65 -11.86 -10.17
CA GLU A 153 10.03 -12.34 -10.36
C GLU A 153 10.97 -11.77 -9.28
N VAL A 154 10.91 -10.46 -9.05
CA VAL A 154 11.73 -9.78 -8.02
C VAL A 154 11.39 -10.31 -6.63
N PHE A 155 10.11 -10.50 -6.30
CA PHE A 155 9.73 -11.03 -4.99
C PHE A 155 10.08 -12.52 -4.82
N ARG A 156 10.21 -13.31 -5.90
CA ARG A 156 10.82 -14.66 -5.81
C ARG A 156 12.28 -14.58 -5.39
N ASP A 157 13.01 -13.57 -5.86
CA ASP A 157 14.39 -13.34 -5.45
C ASP A 157 14.47 -12.90 -4.00
N VAL A 158 13.59 -12.00 -3.55
CA VAL A 158 13.46 -11.63 -2.13
C VAL A 158 13.17 -12.86 -1.27
N LEU A 159 12.21 -13.69 -1.68
CA LEU A 159 11.86 -14.92 -0.95
C LEU A 159 13.05 -15.89 -0.83
N ARG A 160 13.89 -16.03 -1.86
CA ARG A 160 15.10 -16.85 -1.79
C ARG A 160 16.13 -16.32 -0.79
N LEU A 161 16.17 -15.02 -0.57
CA LEU A 161 17.10 -14.36 0.34
C LEU A 161 16.58 -14.28 1.78
N ALA A 162 15.26 -14.38 1.99
CA ALA A 162 14.59 -14.18 3.27
C ALA A 162 13.30 -15.00 3.36
N ASP A 163 13.40 -16.33 3.33
CA ASP A 163 12.25 -17.26 3.42
C ASP A 163 11.70 -17.41 4.85
N GLU A 164 12.44 -16.94 5.83
CA GLU A 164 12.04 -16.86 7.23
C GLU A 164 11.14 -15.65 7.54
N GLU A 165 10.96 -14.75 6.59
CA GLU A 165 10.14 -13.55 6.74
C GLU A 165 8.77 -13.75 6.08
N PRO A 166 7.65 -13.70 6.83
CA PRO A 166 6.31 -13.87 6.27
C PRO A 166 5.98 -12.84 5.19
N GLN A 167 6.54 -11.64 5.30
CA GLN A 167 6.36 -10.57 4.32
C GLN A 167 6.88 -10.96 2.93
N SER A 168 7.98 -11.75 2.83
CA SER A 168 8.52 -12.22 1.55
C SER A 168 7.54 -13.15 0.82
N HIS A 169 6.85 -14.03 1.55
CA HIS A 169 5.81 -14.91 1.02
C HIS A 169 4.56 -14.12 0.63
N ARG A 170 4.15 -13.16 1.48
CA ARG A 170 2.98 -12.32 1.24
C ARG A 170 3.17 -11.45 0.00
N ASP A 171 4.29 -10.75 -0.13
CA ASP A 171 4.59 -9.88 -1.28
C ASP A 171 4.56 -10.68 -2.59
N LEU A 172 5.18 -11.87 -2.60
CA LEU A 172 5.12 -12.76 -3.75
C LEU A 172 3.69 -13.21 -4.04
N GLY A 173 2.93 -13.63 -3.03
CA GLY A 173 1.54 -14.08 -3.19
C GLY A 173 0.64 -13.01 -3.81
N LEU A 174 0.75 -11.77 -3.35
CA LEU A 174 -0.01 -10.63 -3.88
C LEU A 174 0.41 -10.29 -5.31
N ALA A 175 1.71 -10.31 -5.62
CA ALA A 175 2.20 -10.04 -6.98
C ALA A 175 1.76 -11.12 -7.98
N LEU A 176 1.81 -12.38 -7.59
CA LEU A 176 1.31 -13.51 -8.38
C LEU A 176 -0.19 -13.38 -8.67
N ALA A 177 -0.99 -13.10 -7.65
CA ALA A 177 -2.43 -12.91 -7.81
C ALA A 177 -2.75 -11.75 -8.75
N ALA A 178 -2.04 -10.62 -8.61
CA ALA A 178 -2.17 -9.45 -9.49
C ALA A 178 -1.70 -9.73 -10.94
N ALA A 179 -0.69 -10.60 -11.12
CA ALA A 179 -0.23 -11.07 -12.42
C ALA A 179 -1.18 -12.09 -13.09
N GLY A 180 -2.29 -12.47 -12.41
CA GLY A 180 -3.25 -13.46 -12.89
C GLY A 180 -2.94 -14.91 -12.48
N GLN A 181 -1.84 -15.16 -11.80
CA GLN A 181 -1.45 -16.47 -11.25
C GLN A 181 -2.10 -16.66 -9.86
N ARG A 182 -3.43 -16.54 -9.78
CA ARG A 182 -4.17 -16.47 -8.52
C ARG A 182 -4.07 -17.73 -7.68
N GLN A 183 -3.98 -18.90 -8.33
CA GLN A 183 -3.83 -20.18 -7.61
C GLN A 183 -2.52 -20.20 -6.82
N GLU A 184 -1.39 -19.94 -7.46
CA GLU A 184 -0.08 -19.85 -6.79
C GLU A 184 -0.08 -18.74 -5.74
N GLY A 185 -0.77 -17.61 -6.03
CA GLY A 185 -0.92 -16.49 -5.09
C GLY A 185 -1.57 -16.89 -3.78
N ILE A 186 -2.70 -17.62 -3.83
CA ILE A 186 -3.38 -18.08 -2.61
C ILE A 186 -2.60 -19.17 -1.86
N GLU A 187 -1.84 -20.00 -2.57
CA GLU A 187 -0.96 -20.98 -1.94
C GLU A 187 0.12 -20.30 -1.11
N ARG A 188 0.76 -19.24 -1.64
CA ARG A 188 1.75 -18.44 -0.91
C ARG A 188 1.15 -17.70 0.29
N LEU A 189 -0.04 -17.11 0.14
CA LEU A 189 -0.72 -16.44 1.25
C LEU A 189 -1.18 -17.42 2.33
N TYR A 190 -1.60 -18.64 1.93
CA TYR A 190 -1.94 -19.67 2.91
C TYR A 190 -0.71 -20.15 3.71
N GLU A 191 0.45 -20.18 3.09
CA GLU A 191 1.71 -20.48 3.80
C GLU A 191 1.97 -19.45 4.91
N VAL A 192 1.70 -18.14 4.64
CA VAL A 192 1.78 -17.11 5.68
C VAL A 192 0.76 -17.35 6.79
N ALA A 193 -0.47 -17.71 6.45
CA ALA A 193 -1.55 -17.92 7.42
C ALA A 193 -1.38 -19.20 8.26
N ALA A 194 -0.67 -20.21 7.76
CA ALA A 194 -0.60 -21.54 8.38
C ALA A 194 0.75 -21.87 9.03
N ARG A 195 1.84 -21.26 8.59
CA ARG A 195 3.19 -21.50 9.12
C ARG A 195 3.40 -20.71 10.42
N PRO A 196 4.05 -21.29 11.45
CA PRO A 196 4.48 -20.52 12.60
C PRO A 196 5.64 -19.58 12.23
N TRP A 197 5.53 -18.31 12.61
CA TRP A 197 6.56 -17.30 12.40
C TRP A 197 7.17 -16.84 13.73
N ASP A 198 8.28 -16.11 13.65
CA ASP A 198 8.87 -15.46 14.82
C ASP A 198 7.86 -14.49 15.45
N GLY A 199 7.83 -14.40 16.77
CA GLY A 199 6.83 -13.60 17.51
C GLY A 199 6.88 -12.08 17.22
N ARG A 200 7.92 -11.58 16.52
CA ARG A 200 7.99 -10.21 16.04
C ARG A 200 7.02 -9.90 14.87
N PHE A 201 6.45 -10.93 14.25
CA PHE A 201 5.51 -10.82 13.13
C PHE A 201 4.08 -11.11 13.56
N SER A 202 3.62 -10.46 14.61
CA SER A 202 2.32 -10.71 15.22
C SER A 202 1.16 -10.33 14.27
N GLU A 203 0.12 -11.15 14.24
CA GLU A 203 -1.10 -10.99 13.42
C GLU A 203 -0.90 -10.93 11.88
N VAL A 204 0.31 -11.14 11.34
CA VAL A 204 0.52 -11.17 9.88
C VAL A 204 -0.33 -12.24 9.20
N GLU A 205 -0.59 -13.35 9.90
CA GLU A 205 -1.43 -14.45 9.44
C GLU A 205 -2.88 -14.00 9.19
N LEU A 206 -3.42 -13.08 10.00
CA LEU A 206 -4.78 -12.56 9.84
C LEU A 206 -4.89 -11.66 8.61
N VAL A 207 -3.88 -10.82 8.37
CA VAL A 207 -3.80 -9.97 7.18
C VAL A 207 -3.73 -10.83 5.92
N ALA A 208 -2.83 -11.83 5.89
CA ALA A 208 -2.68 -12.75 4.76
C ALA A 208 -3.96 -13.58 4.53
N LEU A 209 -4.65 -13.99 5.58
CA LEU A 209 -5.91 -14.74 5.49
C LEU A 209 -7.02 -13.88 4.89
N ASN A 210 -7.11 -12.60 5.26
CA ASN A 210 -8.05 -11.66 4.68
C ASN A 210 -7.78 -11.47 3.17
N GLU A 211 -6.52 -11.32 2.77
CA GLU A 211 -6.10 -11.17 1.38
C GLU A 211 -6.38 -12.43 0.55
N LEU A 212 -6.06 -13.60 1.07
CA LEU A 212 -6.35 -14.89 0.45
C LEU A 212 -7.85 -15.05 0.16
N ASN A 213 -8.70 -14.77 1.15
CA ASN A 213 -10.15 -14.91 0.99
C ASN A 213 -10.73 -13.90 0.01
N ALA A 214 -10.21 -12.67 -0.03
CA ALA A 214 -10.61 -11.67 -1.01
C ALA A 214 -10.22 -12.08 -2.44
N ILE A 215 -9.03 -12.65 -2.65
CA ILE A 215 -8.59 -13.17 -3.96
C ILE A 215 -9.50 -14.32 -4.40
N ILE A 216 -9.84 -15.25 -3.51
CA ILE A 216 -10.76 -16.37 -3.81
C ILE A 216 -12.14 -15.81 -4.22
N ALA A 217 -12.71 -14.90 -3.43
CA ALA A 217 -14.04 -14.36 -3.65
C ALA A 217 -14.14 -13.51 -4.94
N THR A 218 -13.06 -12.86 -5.35
CA THR A 218 -13.01 -12.01 -6.54
C THR A 218 -12.44 -12.71 -7.78
N SER A 219 -12.06 -13.97 -7.65
CA SER A 219 -11.52 -14.71 -8.78
C SER A 219 -12.58 -14.94 -9.87
N PRO A 220 -12.27 -14.68 -11.15
CA PRO A 220 -13.19 -14.93 -12.26
C PRO A 220 -13.45 -16.42 -12.51
N GLN A 221 -12.56 -17.29 -12.03
CA GLN A 221 -12.66 -18.74 -12.12
C GLN A 221 -12.50 -19.36 -10.73
N PRO A 222 -13.16 -20.48 -10.44
CA PRO A 222 -12.95 -21.22 -9.19
C PRO A 222 -11.47 -21.58 -9.01
N LEU A 223 -10.98 -21.38 -7.80
CA LEU A 223 -9.64 -21.79 -7.38
C LEU A 223 -9.74 -23.09 -6.57
N ASP A 224 -8.70 -23.90 -6.61
CA ASP A 224 -8.58 -25.05 -5.73
C ASP A 224 -8.28 -24.57 -4.30
N THR A 225 -9.21 -24.86 -3.40
CA THR A 225 -9.10 -24.52 -1.97
C THR A 225 -9.02 -25.75 -1.08
N GLY A 226 -8.87 -26.95 -1.66
CA GLY A 226 -8.87 -28.21 -0.94
C GLY A 226 -7.74 -28.34 0.10
N PHE A 227 -6.68 -27.57 -0.02
CA PHE A 227 -5.58 -27.51 0.94
C PHE A 227 -5.81 -26.55 2.12
N ILE A 228 -6.87 -25.72 2.05
CA ILE A 228 -7.19 -24.74 3.09
C ILE A 228 -8.21 -25.32 4.05
N GLU A 229 -7.97 -25.17 5.34
CA GLU A 229 -8.95 -25.59 6.34
C GLU A 229 -10.28 -24.81 6.17
N GLY A 230 -11.40 -25.52 6.02
CA GLY A 230 -12.68 -24.93 5.64
C GLY A 230 -13.21 -23.82 6.55
N ARG A 231 -12.84 -23.84 7.86
CA ARG A 231 -13.19 -22.76 8.80
C ARG A 231 -12.48 -21.43 8.52
N LEU A 232 -11.36 -21.46 7.77
CA LEU A 232 -10.57 -20.29 7.38
C LEU A 232 -11.08 -19.67 6.07
N LEU A 233 -11.97 -20.37 5.34
CA LEU A 233 -12.53 -19.91 4.09
C LEU A 233 -13.74 -18.99 4.34
N ARG A 234 -13.47 -17.73 4.62
CA ARG A 234 -14.51 -16.72 4.83
C ARG A 234 -14.09 -15.36 4.31
N ASN A 235 -14.68 -14.94 3.21
CA ASN A 235 -14.50 -13.56 2.74
C ASN A 235 -15.19 -12.58 3.69
N MET A 236 -14.51 -11.47 3.98
CA MET A 236 -15.01 -10.36 4.80
C MET A 236 -14.93 -9.07 3.98
N PRO A 237 -15.98 -8.72 3.23
CA PRO A 237 -16.00 -7.48 2.46
C PRO A 237 -15.87 -6.25 3.37
N LEU A 238 -15.10 -5.26 2.90
CA LEU A 238 -14.83 -4.03 3.62
C LEU A 238 -15.09 -2.82 2.72
N ASP A 239 -15.62 -1.75 3.30
CA ASP A 239 -15.78 -0.48 2.59
C ASP A 239 -14.44 0.22 2.40
N LEU A 240 -13.64 0.27 3.47
CA LEU A 240 -12.31 0.86 3.47
C LEU A 240 -11.28 -0.11 4.02
N ARG A 241 -10.13 -0.16 3.36
CA ARG A 241 -8.93 -0.88 3.82
C ARG A 241 -7.68 -0.08 3.50
N VAL A 242 -6.76 0.00 4.44
CA VAL A 242 -5.42 0.55 4.23
C VAL A 242 -4.41 -0.45 4.72
N VAL A 243 -3.37 -0.69 3.93
CA VAL A 243 -2.22 -1.50 4.34
C VAL A 243 -0.96 -0.67 4.19
N LEU A 244 -0.19 -0.61 5.25
CA LEU A 244 1.14 -0.01 5.31
C LEU A 244 2.19 -1.12 5.39
N ALA A 245 3.18 -1.09 4.50
CA ALA A 245 4.37 -1.94 4.55
C ALA A 245 5.61 -1.11 4.30
N TRP A 246 6.78 -1.55 4.77
CA TRP A 246 8.05 -0.83 4.61
C TRP A 246 9.21 -1.76 4.28
N ASP A 247 10.35 -1.19 3.86
CA ASP A 247 11.52 -1.92 3.35
C ASP A 247 12.63 -2.15 4.37
N SER A 248 12.52 -1.55 5.57
CA SER A 248 13.54 -1.65 6.61
C SER A 248 13.11 -2.57 7.74
N ASP A 249 14.00 -3.47 8.15
CA ASP A 249 13.83 -4.28 9.36
C ASP A 249 14.05 -3.42 10.62
N ASN A 250 13.31 -3.68 11.69
CA ASN A 250 13.39 -2.94 12.96
C ASN A 250 13.05 -1.45 12.92
N SER A 251 12.32 -1.01 11.90
CA SER A 251 11.69 0.31 11.88
C SER A 251 10.31 0.24 12.49
N ASP A 252 10.02 1.21 13.34
CA ASP A 252 8.73 1.36 14.03
C ASP A 252 7.88 2.37 13.26
N MET A 253 6.92 1.85 12.50
CA MET A 253 6.07 2.61 11.60
C MET A 253 4.61 2.39 11.94
N ASP A 254 3.93 3.44 12.38
CA ASP A 254 2.52 3.37 12.74
C ASP A 254 1.60 3.83 11.62
N LEU A 255 0.54 3.09 11.39
CA LEU A 255 -0.60 3.51 10.59
C LEU A 255 -1.64 4.21 11.48
N TRP A 256 -1.98 5.44 11.14
CA TRP A 256 -3.02 6.21 11.81
C TRP A 256 -4.16 6.53 10.86
N VAL A 257 -5.39 6.19 11.24
CA VAL A 257 -6.59 6.56 10.48
C VAL A 257 -7.55 7.32 11.37
N THR A 258 -7.85 8.56 11.01
CA THR A 258 -8.78 9.41 11.75
C THR A 258 -10.12 9.46 11.01
N ASP A 259 -11.19 9.10 11.69
CA ASP A 259 -12.54 9.05 11.15
C ASP A 259 -13.19 10.46 11.05
N PRO A 260 -14.39 10.60 10.40
CA PRO A 260 -15.07 11.88 10.27
C PRO A 260 -15.46 12.56 11.58
N ASN A 261 -15.53 11.81 12.70
CA ASN A 261 -15.81 12.38 14.03
C ASN A 261 -14.52 12.84 14.75
N GLY A 262 -13.36 12.64 14.15
CA GLY A 262 -12.07 12.95 14.76
C GLY A 262 -11.52 11.87 15.66
N GLU A 263 -12.14 10.67 15.71
CA GLU A 263 -11.60 9.53 16.43
C GLU A 263 -10.47 8.88 15.62
N ARG A 264 -9.31 8.70 16.24
CA ARG A 264 -8.13 8.09 15.63
C ARG A 264 -8.04 6.61 15.97
N CYS A 265 -7.94 5.76 14.93
CA CYS A 265 -7.57 4.36 15.01
C CYS A 265 -6.04 4.25 14.85
N TYR A 266 -5.35 3.68 15.83
CA TYR A 266 -3.90 3.51 15.88
C TYR A 266 -3.56 2.49 16.98
N TYR A 267 -2.29 2.12 17.17
CA TYR A 267 -1.87 1.11 18.16
C TYR A 267 -2.45 1.33 19.58
N GLY A 268 -2.61 2.58 20.03
CA GLY A 268 -3.17 2.92 21.35
C GLY A 268 -4.71 2.94 21.41
N ASN A 269 -5.40 2.93 20.27
CA ASN A 269 -6.86 2.84 20.14
C ASN A 269 -7.22 1.99 18.92
N ARG A 270 -7.07 0.68 19.07
CA ARG A 270 -7.18 -0.28 17.95
C ARG A 270 -8.60 -0.45 17.41
N ASN A 271 -9.61 -0.11 18.20
CA ASN A 271 -11.03 -0.25 17.84
C ASN A 271 -11.74 1.07 18.03
N THR A 272 -12.24 1.68 16.96
CA THR A 272 -13.02 2.91 17.03
C THR A 272 -14.51 2.64 17.23
N TYR A 273 -15.22 3.64 17.73
CA TYR A 273 -16.68 3.55 17.90
C TYR A 273 -17.44 3.24 16.58
N GLN A 274 -16.92 3.72 15.46
CA GLN A 274 -17.50 3.43 14.13
C GLN A 274 -17.15 2.04 13.59
N GLY A 275 -16.35 1.25 14.29
CA GLY A 275 -15.97 -0.11 13.89
C GLY A 275 -14.69 -0.17 13.05
N GLY A 276 -13.91 0.90 12.99
CA GLY A 276 -12.55 0.86 12.47
C GLY A 276 -11.69 -0.02 13.37
N LEU A 277 -10.89 -0.90 12.76
CA LEU A 277 -9.97 -1.81 13.44
C LEU A 277 -8.60 -1.70 12.80
N ILE A 278 -7.54 -1.62 13.61
CA ILE A 278 -6.15 -1.73 13.18
C ILE A 278 -5.52 -3.04 13.68
N SER A 279 -4.62 -3.62 12.89
CA SER A 279 -3.82 -4.80 13.25
C SER A 279 -2.93 -4.54 14.47
N ASP A 280 -2.21 -5.56 14.93
CA ASP A 280 -1.16 -5.36 15.92
C ASP A 280 -0.09 -4.41 15.42
N ASP A 281 0.56 -3.76 16.37
CA ASP A 281 1.67 -2.84 16.20
C ASP A 281 2.96 -3.62 15.86
N PHE A 282 3.53 -3.35 14.69
CA PHE A 282 4.78 -3.94 14.24
C PHE A 282 5.97 -3.08 14.66
N THR A 283 6.47 -3.27 15.85
CA THR A 283 7.68 -2.58 16.36
C THR A 283 8.98 -3.17 15.82
N GLY A 284 8.91 -4.20 14.98
CA GLY A 284 10.05 -4.85 14.32
C GLY A 284 9.59 -5.65 13.11
N GLY A 285 10.40 -5.72 12.05
CA GLY A 285 10.04 -6.33 10.78
C GLY A 285 9.61 -5.29 9.75
N TYR A 286 8.83 -5.70 8.75
CA TYR A 286 8.47 -4.93 7.56
C TYR A 286 6.97 -4.56 7.48
N GLY A 287 6.25 -4.71 8.58
CA GLY A 287 4.79 -4.71 8.61
C GLY A 287 4.24 -6.08 8.18
N PRO A 288 3.02 -6.15 7.66
CA PRO A 288 2.14 -5.01 7.36
C PRO A 288 1.32 -4.53 8.56
N GLU A 289 1.05 -3.24 8.66
CA GLU A 289 -0.06 -2.74 9.46
C GLU A 289 -1.30 -2.57 8.58
N GLU A 290 -2.43 -3.03 9.06
CA GLU A 290 -3.69 -3.04 8.33
C GLU A 290 -4.78 -2.31 9.11
N PHE A 291 -5.40 -1.31 8.48
CA PHE A 291 -6.67 -0.73 8.94
C PHE A 291 -7.81 -1.26 8.10
N VAL A 292 -8.90 -1.65 8.75
CA VAL A 292 -10.13 -2.15 8.12
C VAL A 292 -11.36 -1.45 8.69
N LEU A 293 -12.33 -1.16 7.80
CA LEU A 293 -13.64 -0.65 8.18
C LEU A 293 -14.72 -1.24 7.25
N ARG A 294 -15.70 -1.89 7.86
CA ARG A 294 -16.75 -2.58 7.11
C ARG A 294 -17.88 -1.67 6.67
N ASP A 295 -18.36 -0.81 7.57
CA ASP A 295 -19.53 0.04 7.36
C ASP A 295 -19.15 1.52 7.50
N ALA A 296 -18.51 2.07 6.45
CA ALA A 296 -18.01 3.43 6.46
C ALA A 296 -19.17 4.46 6.45
N LYS A 297 -19.11 5.43 7.36
CA LYS A 297 -20.06 6.54 7.41
C LYS A 297 -19.62 7.66 6.46
N PRO A 298 -20.56 8.45 5.93
CA PRO A 298 -20.21 9.62 5.10
C PRO A 298 -19.24 10.55 5.82
N GLY A 299 -18.27 11.06 5.08
CA GLY A 299 -17.25 11.98 5.57
C GLY A 299 -15.84 11.60 5.14
N LYS A 300 -14.86 12.28 5.71
CA LYS A 300 -13.44 12.11 5.38
C LYS A 300 -12.72 11.25 6.41
N TYR A 301 -12.01 10.26 5.93
CA TYR A 301 -11.12 9.40 6.72
C TYR A 301 -9.68 9.76 6.35
N LYS A 302 -9.00 10.45 7.26
CA LYS A 302 -7.62 10.89 7.08
C LYS A 302 -6.65 9.77 7.41
N VAL A 303 -5.70 9.52 6.51
CA VAL A 303 -4.67 8.49 6.66
C VAL A 303 -3.30 9.13 6.81
N GLU A 304 -2.60 8.77 7.87
CA GLU A 304 -1.26 9.25 8.22
C GLU A 304 -0.35 8.07 8.50
N ALA A 305 0.93 8.21 8.16
CA ALA A 305 2.00 7.33 8.61
C ALA A 305 2.85 8.08 9.64
N ASN A 306 3.14 7.42 10.76
CA ASN A 306 4.02 7.95 11.79
C ASN A 306 5.30 7.12 11.84
N PHE A 307 6.43 7.77 11.74
CA PHE A 307 7.74 7.15 11.92
C PHE A 307 8.22 7.44 13.34
N PHE A 308 8.07 6.47 14.23
CA PHE A 308 8.46 6.65 15.63
C PHE A 308 9.97 6.58 15.80
N GLY A 309 10.65 5.68 15.13
CA GLY A 309 12.09 5.55 15.23
C GLY A 309 12.66 4.36 14.48
N ASP A 310 13.98 4.40 14.32
CA ASP A 310 14.76 3.33 13.74
C ASP A 310 15.74 2.81 14.80
N ARG A 311 15.74 1.51 15.02
CA ARG A 311 16.65 0.83 15.95
C ARG A 311 17.95 0.38 15.29
N GLN A 312 18.05 0.52 13.98
CA GLN A 312 19.28 0.28 13.21
C GLN A 312 19.81 1.57 12.62
N GLN A 313 21.13 1.68 12.52
CA GLN A 313 21.74 2.66 11.64
C GLN A 313 21.45 2.25 10.20
N ILE A 314 20.49 2.95 9.56
CA ILE A 314 20.14 2.70 8.16
C ILE A 314 21.32 3.12 7.30
N VAL A 315 21.95 2.17 6.64
CA VAL A 315 23.02 2.41 5.67
C VAL A 315 22.50 3.20 4.46
N THR A 316 21.21 3.15 4.19
CA THR A 316 20.55 3.79 3.04
C THR A 316 19.89 5.14 3.34
N GLY A 317 19.90 5.60 4.58
CA GLY A 317 19.51 6.97 4.98
C GLY A 317 18.01 7.30 4.93
N ALA A 318 17.14 6.42 4.44
CA ALA A 318 15.69 6.63 4.39
C ALA A 318 14.93 5.32 4.29
N THR A 319 13.79 5.21 4.98
CA THR A 319 12.87 4.07 4.87
C THR A 319 11.83 4.35 3.80
N THR A 320 11.58 3.36 2.95
CA THR A 320 10.54 3.42 1.92
C THR A 320 9.27 2.76 2.45
N LEU A 321 8.17 3.51 2.45
CA LEU A 321 6.84 3.01 2.78
C LEU A 321 6.06 2.69 1.52
N SER A 322 5.35 1.58 1.51
CA SER A 322 4.33 1.26 0.51
C SER A 322 2.98 1.22 1.19
N MET A 323 2.04 2.05 0.74
CA MET A 323 0.68 2.03 1.23
C MET A 323 -0.29 1.67 0.12
N LEU A 324 -1.20 0.76 0.44
CA LEU A 324 -2.30 0.35 -0.43
C LEU A 324 -3.61 0.81 0.19
N PHE A 325 -4.35 1.62 -0.56
CA PHE A 325 -5.69 2.07 -0.23
C PHE A 325 -6.69 1.27 -1.06
N SER A 326 -7.67 0.67 -0.41
CA SER A 326 -8.71 -0.11 -1.09
C SER A 326 -10.10 0.33 -0.66
N THR A 327 -11.02 0.39 -1.63
CA THR A 327 -12.45 0.56 -1.39
C THR A 327 -13.22 -0.63 -1.95
N GLY A 328 -14.30 -1.04 -1.28
CA GLY A 328 -15.07 -2.20 -1.67
C GLY A 328 -14.25 -3.50 -1.68
N TRP A 329 -13.30 -3.62 -0.76
CA TRP A 329 -12.38 -4.74 -0.64
C TRP A 329 -13.09 -6.09 -0.58
N GLY A 330 -12.55 -7.08 -1.27
CA GLY A 330 -13.10 -8.43 -1.32
C GLY A 330 -14.41 -8.53 -2.11
N THR A 331 -14.75 -7.52 -2.92
CA THR A 331 -15.91 -7.50 -3.81
C THR A 331 -15.49 -7.29 -5.27
N ARG A 332 -16.42 -7.48 -6.21
CA ARG A 332 -16.19 -7.18 -7.64
C ARG A 332 -16.06 -5.68 -7.94
N HIS A 333 -16.35 -4.82 -6.97
CA HIS A 333 -16.25 -3.36 -7.09
C HIS A 333 -15.00 -2.81 -6.43
N GLN A 334 -14.09 -3.67 -5.99
CA GLN A 334 -12.85 -3.26 -5.37
C GLN A 334 -12.06 -2.30 -6.28
N GLN A 335 -11.60 -1.21 -5.68
CA GLN A 335 -10.71 -0.25 -6.32
C GLN A 335 -9.50 -0.03 -5.42
N ASP A 336 -8.31 -0.14 -6.01
CA ASP A 336 -7.06 -0.03 -5.31
C ASP A 336 -6.23 1.14 -5.84
N GLN A 337 -5.63 1.89 -4.92
CA GLN A 337 -4.60 2.89 -5.21
C GLN A 337 -3.41 2.69 -4.30
N SER A 338 -2.21 2.78 -4.84
CA SER A 338 -0.98 2.65 -4.07
C SER A 338 -0.15 3.91 -4.15
N VAL A 339 0.51 4.24 -3.05
CA VAL A 339 1.50 5.30 -2.97
C VAL A 339 2.75 4.76 -2.28
N THR A 340 3.90 5.24 -2.72
CA THR A 340 5.17 4.93 -2.07
C THR A 340 5.80 6.23 -1.62
N LEU A 341 6.22 6.27 -0.35
CA LEU A 341 6.82 7.43 0.30
C LEU A 341 8.22 7.06 0.80
N ARG A 342 9.07 8.05 0.98
CA ARG A 342 10.37 7.87 1.64
C ARG A 342 10.45 8.79 2.84
N LEU A 343 10.70 8.22 4.02
CA LEU A 343 10.88 8.96 5.26
C LEU A 343 12.36 8.96 5.63
N SER A 344 12.92 10.16 5.84
CA SER A 344 14.32 10.35 6.20
C SER A 344 14.53 10.92 7.61
N GLY A 345 13.44 11.35 8.25
CA GLY A 345 13.46 11.91 9.61
C GLY A 345 13.02 10.91 10.67
N GLN A 346 13.44 11.14 11.93
CA GLN A 346 12.90 10.44 13.10
C GLN A 346 11.72 11.25 13.66
N SER A 347 10.69 10.56 14.18
CA SER A 347 9.51 11.16 14.78
C SER A 347 8.71 12.07 13.84
N GLU A 348 8.59 11.64 12.57
CA GLU A 348 7.87 12.37 11.54
C GLU A 348 6.48 11.75 11.33
N THR A 349 5.43 12.58 11.36
CA THR A 349 4.08 12.17 10.95
C THR A 349 3.79 12.78 9.60
N VAL A 350 3.51 11.93 8.61
CA VAL A 350 3.24 12.35 7.24
C VAL A 350 1.79 12.05 6.89
N PHE A 351 1.09 13.06 6.41
CA PHE A 351 -0.21 12.87 5.76
C PHE A 351 0.00 12.14 4.43
N VAL A 352 -0.69 11.03 4.24
CA VAL A 352 -0.53 10.18 3.06
C VAL A 352 -1.71 10.31 2.10
N GLY A 353 -2.90 10.45 2.64
CA GLY A 353 -4.10 10.58 1.82
C GLY A 353 -5.36 10.51 2.65
N GLU A 354 -6.51 10.56 1.97
CA GLU A 354 -7.81 10.45 2.61
C GLU A 354 -8.80 9.67 1.73
N PHE A 355 -9.75 9.01 2.37
CA PHE A 355 -10.99 8.58 1.72
C PHE A 355 -12.06 9.64 1.93
N GLU A 356 -12.84 9.92 0.91
CA GLU A 356 -14.09 10.69 1.02
C GLU A 356 -15.26 9.77 0.70
N VAL A 357 -16.07 9.49 1.71
CA VAL A 357 -17.29 8.69 1.62
C VAL A 357 -18.48 9.63 1.51
N LYS A 358 -19.31 9.45 0.48
CA LYS A 358 -20.49 10.30 0.17
C LYS A 358 -21.77 9.68 0.69
#